data_5e0045a6e6ee42e161a50fddee5a878a
#
_entry.id   5e0045a6e6ee42e161a50fddee5a878a
#
_cell.length_a   1.000
_cell.length_b   1.000
_cell.length_c   1.000
_cell.angle_alpha   90.00
_cell.angle_beta   90.00
_cell.angle_gamma   90.00
#
_symmetry.space_group_name_H-M   'P 1'
#
loop_
_entity.id
_entity.type
_entity.pdbx_description
1 polymer ?
#
loop_
_entity_poly.entity_id
_entity_poly.type
_entity_poly.pdbx_seq_one_letter_code
_entity_poly.pdbx_strand_id
1 'polypeptide(L)'
;VYAQYEFNPLVELSHTSVKDQCQTGTCWSYSTSSFLESEAARISGHVVDLSEMATVRYTYPLKADMYIRYQGKHQFGPGSLCHDVINAVEGWGLCPQEVYTGLKNGASDLYHSDMDAALLATMQALAKKPSGKLDPSWRSIVDVILDSYIGELPTKFEYNGRSYTPESFRDHLGIDPDNYLNLSSFTHHPFGENFILEVPDNFSHGEFYNIPI
;
A
#
# COMPACT_ATOMS: atom_id res chain seq x y z
N VAL A 1 -33.84 -10.95 -20.31
CA VAL A 1 -32.90 -11.52 -21.28
C VAL A 1 -31.51 -11.32 -20.70
N TYR A 2 -30.92 -12.37 -20.14
CA TYR A 2 -29.53 -12.35 -19.69
C TYR A 2 -28.69 -12.57 -20.95
N ALA A 3 -27.86 -11.59 -21.31
CA ALA A 3 -26.82 -11.80 -22.28
C ALA A 3 -25.78 -12.75 -21.62
N GLN A 4 -25.71 -13.96 -22.13
CA GLN A 4 -24.74 -14.94 -21.67
C GLN A 4 -23.49 -14.73 -22.51
N TYR A 5 -22.49 -14.09 -21.88
CA TYR A 5 -21.15 -13.97 -22.48
C TYR A 5 -20.38 -15.26 -22.19
N GLU A 6 -19.82 -15.86 -23.23
CA GLU A 6 -18.88 -16.96 -23.09
C GLU A 6 -17.48 -16.40 -23.15
N PHE A 7 -16.70 -16.63 -22.10
CA PHE A 7 -15.30 -16.22 -22.02
C PHE A 7 -14.41 -17.46 -22.23
N ASN A 8 -13.47 -17.33 -23.16
CA ASN A 8 -12.44 -18.34 -23.36
C ASN A 8 -11.14 -17.81 -22.76
N PRO A 9 -10.68 -18.30 -21.60
CA PRO A 9 -9.44 -17.86 -20.99
C PRO A 9 -8.27 -18.23 -21.90
N LEU A 10 -7.40 -17.26 -22.20
CA LEU A 10 -6.16 -17.49 -22.94
C LEU A 10 -5.03 -17.90 -22.02
N VAL A 11 -5.02 -17.33 -20.81
CA VAL A 11 -4.03 -17.61 -19.75
C VAL A 11 -4.77 -17.58 -18.42
N GLU A 12 -4.51 -18.54 -17.56
CA GLU A 12 -4.98 -18.60 -16.18
C GLU A 12 -3.77 -18.71 -15.26
N LEU A 13 -3.52 -17.67 -14.45
CA LEU A 13 -2.43 -17.63 -13.49
C LEU A 13 -2.93 -18.04 -12.11
N SER A 14 -2.06 -18.65 -11.31
CA SER A 14 -2.34 -18.92 -9.90
C SER A 14 -2.69 -17.62 -9.17
N HIS A 15 -3.70 -17.67 -8.34
CA HIS A 15 -4.11 -16.56 -7.48
C HIS A 15 -4.56 -17.08 -6.11
N THR A 16 -4.50 -16.24 -5.11
CA THR A 16 -5.08 -16.48 -3.79
C THR A 16 -6.59 -16.19 -3.81
N SER A 17 -7.28 -16.52 -2.72
CA SER A 17 -8.71 -16.21 -2.59
C SER A 17 -8.96 -14.71 -2.53
N VAL A 18 -10.14 -14.28 -2.96
CA VAL A 18 -10.61 -12.90 -2.79
C VAL A 18 -10.71 -12.56 -1.30
N LYS A 19 -10.22 -11.38 -0.93
CA LYS A 19 -10.19 -10.88 0.44
C LYS A 19 -11.09 -9.67 0.61
N ASP A 20 -11.61 -9.48 1.81
CA ASP A 20 -12.43 -8.33 2.19
C ASP A 20 -11.55 -7.29 2.91
N GLN A 21 -11.48 -6.08 2.36
CA GLN A 21 -10.79 -4.96 3.02
C GLN A 21 -11.57 -4.40 4.21
N CYS A 22 -12.79 -4.84 4.44
CA CYS A 22 -13.72 -4.30 5.43
C CYS A 22 -13.91 -2.77 5.29
N GLN A 23 -13.87 -2.01 6.38
CA GLN A 23 -14.09 -0.56 6.37
C GLN A 23 -12.77 0.22 6.52
N THR A 24 -11.86 0.05 5.54
CA THR A 24 -10.51 0.62 5.63
C THR A 24 -10.15 1.62 4.53
N GLY A 25 -10.84 1.61 3.39
CA GLY A 25 -10.47 2.44 2.24
C GLY A 25 -9.11 2.07 1.61
N THR A 26 -8.67 0.81 1.75
CA THR A 26 -7.33 0.33 1.36
C THR A 26 -7.35 -0.59 0.13
N CYS A 27 -8.34 -0.47 -0.75
CA CYS A 27 -8.49 -1.29 -1.96
C CYS A 27 -7.22 -1.32 -2.84
N TRP A 28 -6.47 -0.23 -2.88
CA TRP A 28 -5.20 -0.13 -3.59
C TRP A 28 -4.16 -1.15 -3.09
N SER A 29 -4.09 -1.37 -1.77
CA SER A 29 -3.19 -2.36 -1.16
C SER A 29 -3.68 -3.77 -1.48
N TYR A 30 -4.96 -4.07 -1.30
CA TYR A 30 -5.55 -5.38 -1.56
C TYR A 30 -5.37 -5.82 -3.03
N SER A 31 -5.69 -4.93 -3.97
CA SER A 31 -5.59 -5.26 -5.40
C SER A 31 -4.14 -5.49 -5.84
N THR A 32 -3.20 -4.68 -5.34
CA THR A 32 -1.79 -4.80 -5.72
C THR A 32 -1.11 -5.97 -5.00
N SER A 33 -1.47 -6.25 -3.74
CA SER A 33 -0.97 -7.45 -3.04
C SER A 33 -1.42 -8.72 -3.75
N SER A 34 -2.68 -8.81 -4.18
CA SER A 34 -3.17 -9.96 -4.97
C SER A 34 -2.40 -10.13 -6.29
N PHE A 35 -2.03 -9.03 -6.96
CA PHE A 35 -1.16 -9.08 -8.12
C PHE A 35 0.24 -9.62 -7.76
N LEU A 36 0.86 -9.12 -6.68
CA LEU A 36 2.19 -9.57 -6.24
C LEU A 36 2.20 -11.02 -5.76
N GLU A 37 1.12 -11.52 -5.17
CA GLU A 37 0.94 -12.92 -4.82
C GLU A 37 0.95 -13.84 -6.06
N SER A 38 0.26 -13.41 -7.12
CA SER A 38 0.27 -14.11 -8.42
C SER A 38 1.65 -14.07 -9.06
N GLU A 39 2.36 -12.95 -8.97
CA GLU A 39 3.73 -12.79 -9.47
C GLU A 39 4.72 -13.67 -8.68
N ALA A 40 4.64 -13.70 -7.35
CA ALA A 40 5.45 -14.58 -6.52
C ALA A 40 5.26 -16.06 -6.90
N ALA A 41 4.00 -16.49 -7.10
CA ALA A 41 3.70 -17.84 -7.55
C ALA A 41 4.27 -18.12 -8.96
N ARG A 42 4.18 -17.15 -9.88
CA ARG A 42 4.70 -17.27 -11.24
C ARG A 42 6.23 -17.33 -11.30
N ILE A 43 6.91 -16.49 -10.52
CA ILE A 43 8.38 -16.34 -10.56
C ILE A 43 9.08 -17.42 -9.75
N SER A 44 8.66 -17.64 -8.51
CA SER A 44 9.34 -18.49 -7.53
C SER A 44 8.63 -19.81 -7.24
N GLY A 45 7.39 -19.99 -7.69
CA GLY A 45 6.54 -21.12 -7.35
C GLY A 45 5.95 -21.04 -5.92
N HIS A 46 6.20 -19.98 -5.17
CA HIS A 46 5.69 -19.79 -3.82
C HIS A 46 4.29 -19.17 -3.84
N VAL A 47 3.30 -19.93 -3.42
CA VAL A 47 1.96 -19.42 -3.13
C VAL A 47 1.97 -18.88 -1.70
N VAL A 48 1.80 -17.59 -1.55
CA VAL A 48 1.86 -16.87 -0.29
C VAL A 48 0.69 -15.90 -0.17
N ASP A 49 0.16 -15.75 1.02
CA ASP A 49 -0.82 -14.74 1.41
C ASP A 49 -0.05 -13.56 2.01
N LEU A 50 0.00 -12.42 1.30
CA LEU A 50 0.76 -11.24 1.70
C LEU A 50 -0.08 -10.32 2.60
N SER A 51 0.58 -9.64 3.53
CA SER A 51 -0.06 -8.66 4.40
C SER A 51 -0.31 -7.34 3.67
N GLU A 52 -1.56 -7.05 3.37
CA GLU A 52 -1.98 -5.75 2.85
C GLU A 52 -1.78 -4.64 3.89
N MET A 53 -2.03 -4.97 5.16
CA MET A 53 -1.95 -4.00 6.25
C MET A 53 -0.50 -3.58 6.56
N ALA A 54 0.48 -4.41 6.28
CA ALA A 54 1.89 -4.02 6.41
C ALA A 54 2.23 -2.89 5.44
N THR A 55 1.81 -3.00 4.19
CA THR A 55 1.95 -1.95 3.18
C THR A 55 1.23 -0.67 3.59
N VAL A 56 0.00 -0.79 4.09
CA VAL A 56 -0.78 0.35 4.61
C VAL A 56 -0.04 1.03 5.76
N ARG A 57 0.43 0.26 6.76
CA ARG A 57 1.17 0.79 7.92
C ARG A 57 2.44 1.53 7.49
N TYR A 58 3.19 0.99 6.54
CA TYR A 58 4.39 1.63 6.01
C TYR A 58 4.09 2.94 5.26
N THR A 59 2.99 2.99 4.54
CA THR A 59 2.63 4.12 3.67
C THR A 59 2.14 5.35 4.45
N TYR A 60 1.43 5.19 5.56
CA TYR A 60 0.87 6.33 6.31
C TYR A 60 1.90 7.36 6.78
N PRO A 61 3.08 7.00 7.34
CA PRO A 61 4.12 7.98 7.68
C PRO A 61 4.62 8.77 6.48
N LEU A 62 4.69 8.16 5.29
CA LEU A 62 5.08 8.84 4.05
C LEU A 62 4.02 9.87 3.63
N LYS A 63 2.74 9.53 3.75
CA LYS A 63 1.63 10.49 3.54
C LYS A 63 1.69 11.65 4.52
N ALA A 64 2.00 11.38 5.79
CA ALA A 64 2.15 12.41 6.81
C ALA A 64 3.29 13.38 6.46
N ASP A 65 4.44 12.87 6.01
CA ASP A 65 5.55 13.70 5.54
C ASP A 65 5.14 14.60 4.36
N MET A 66 4.44 14.04 3.37
CA MET A 66 3.96 14.82 2.22
C MET A 66 2.94 15.88 2.64
N TYR A 67 1.99 15.54 3.52
CA TYR A 67 1.02 16.51 4.03
C TYR A 67 1.68 17.72 4.71
N ILE A 68 2.73 17.47 5.52
CA ILE A 68 3.51 18.55 6.16
C ILE A 68 4.29 19.37 5.13
N ARG A 69 4.96 18.71 4.16
CA ARG A 69 5.71 19.40 3.09
C ARG A 69 4.80 20.31 2.27
N TYR A 70 3.57 19.90 2.02
CA TYR A 70 2.55 20.69 1.32
C TYR A 70 1.77 21.64 2.25
N GLN A 71 2.20 21.81 3.51
CA GLN A 71 1.60 22.73 4.47
C GLN A 71 0.09 22.48 4.70
N GLY A 72 -0.31 21.23 4.72
CA GLY A 72 -1.70 20.82 4.91
C GLY A 72 -2.61 21.01 3.69
N LYS A 73 -2.05 21.27 2.52
CA LYS A 73 -2.81 21.45 1.27
C LYS A 73 -2.91 20.17 0.44
N HIS A 74 -2.19 19.13 0.83
CA HIS A 74 -2.29 17.81 0.22
C HIS A 74 -3.45 17.03 0.87
N GLN A 75 -4.04 16.07 0.14
CA GLN A 75 -5.01 15.17 0.75
C GLN A 75 -4.30 14.24 1.74
N PHE A 76 -4.93 14.00 2.88
CA PHE A 76 -4.51 13.02 3.86
C PHE A 76 -5.68 12.10 4.20
N GLY A 77 -5.60 10.85 3.79
CA GLY A 77 -6.67 9.87 3.94
C GLY A 77 -6.20 8.45 3.60
N PRO A 78 -7.11 7.45 3.64
CA PRO A 78 -6.75 6.04 3.44
C PRO A 78 -6.39 5.68 1.99
N GLY A 79 -6.90 6.42 0.99
CA GLY A 79 -6.68 6.15 -0.43
C GLY A 79 -5.22 6.30 -0.85
N SER A 80 -4.80 5.49 -1.83
CA SER A 80 -3.49 5.51 -2.46
C SER A 80 -3.56 4.78 -3.80
N LEU A 81 -2.43 4.60 -4.49
CA LEU A 81 -2.38 3.95 -5.79
C LEU A 81 -1.40 2.75 -5.78
N CYS A 82 -1.44 1.95 -6.84
CA CYS A 82 -0.68 0.70 -6.94
C CYS A 82 0.84 0.87 -6.78
N HIS A 83 1.41 1.96 -7.31
CA HIS A 83 2.84 2.25 -7.16
C HIS A 83 3.27 2.49 -5.71
N ASP A 84 2.36 2.90 -4.81
CA ASP A 84 2.71 3.06 -3.41
C ASP A 84 2.88 1.71 -2.69
N VAL A 85 2.26 0.64 -3.20
CA VAL A 85 2.59 -0.73 -2.77
C VAL A 85 4.00 -1.08 -3.22
N ILE A 86 4.35 -0.80 -4.47
CA ILE A 86 5.70 -1.08 -4.99
C ILE A 86 6.75 -0.26 -4.23
N ASN A 87 6.48 1.01 -3.92
CA ASN A 87 7.33 1.84 -3.07
C ASN A 87 7.51 1.25 -1.65
N ALA A 88 6.45 0.68 -1.07
CA ALA A 88 6.54 0.01 0.22
C ALA A 88 7.35 -1.29 0.12
N VAL A 89 7.19 -2.06 -0.95
CA VAL A 89 7.98 -3.27 -1.22
C VAL A 89 9.46 -2.93 -1.41
N GLU A 90 9.76 -1.82 -2.06
CA GLU A 90 11.14 -1.33 -2.21
C GLU A 90 11.73 -0.87 -0.88
N GLY A 91 11.01 0.01 -0.16
CA GLY A 91 11.55 0.69 1.02
C GLY A 91 11.51 -0.11 2.32
N TRP A 92 10.66 -1.14 2.40
CA TRP A 92 10.51 -1.98 3.60
C TRP A 92 10.57 -3.47 3.28
N GLY A 93 9.95 -3.92 2.20
CA GLY A 93 9.86 -5.32 1.84
C GLY A 93 8.45 -5.89 1.92
N LEU A 94 8.34 -7.18 2.23
CA LEU A 94 7.09 -7.93 2.32
C LEU A 94 7.04 -8.79 3.58
N CYS A 95 5.84 -9.10 4.04
CA CYS A 95 5.63 -10.16 5.04
C CYS A 95 4.32 -10.91 4.77
N PRO A 96 4.20 -12.16 5.27
CA PRO A 96 2.96 -12.91 5.18
C PRO A 96 1.84 -12.29 6.02
N GLN A 97 0.59 -12.51 5.62
CA GLN A 97 -0.60 -12.09 6.35
C GLN A 97 -0.65 -12.65 7.77
N GLU A 98 -0.22 -13.89 7.98
CA GLU A 98 -0.19 -14.51 9.31
C GLU A 98 0.81 -13.84 10.28
N VAL A 99 1.80 -13.14 9.76
CA VAL A 99 2.80 -12.40 10.55
C VAL A 99 2.28 -11.04 10.98
N TYR A 100 1.55 -10.36 10.09
CA TYR A 100 1.01 -9.04 10.37
C TYR A 100 -0.38 -8.88 9.75
N THR A 101 -1.40 -8.96 10.58
CA THR A 101 -2.79 -8.88 10.14
C THR A 101 -3.36 -7.46 10.17
N GLY A 102 -2.71 -6.53 10.87
CA GLY A 102 -3.27 -5.22 11.20
C GLY A 102 -4.41 -5.25 12.23
N LEU A 103 -4.81 -6.42 12.69
CA LEU A 103 -5.85 -6.58 13.70
C LEU A 103 -5.27 -6.40 15.11
N LYS A 104 -5.94 -5.62 15.93
CA LYS A 104 -5.58 -5.34 17.32
C LYS A 104 -6.75 -5.55 18.27
N ASN A 105 -6.44 -5.69 19.55
CA ASN A 105 -7.42 -5.70 20.65
C ASN A 105 -8.52 -6.77 20.50
N GLY A 106 -8.25 -7.88 19.84
CA GLY A 106 -9.22 -8.96 19.61
C GLY A 106 -10.27 -8.67 18.54
N ALA A 107 -10.05 -7.65 17.70
CA ALA A 107 -10.92 -7.36 16.58
C ALA A 107 -10.94 -8.52 15.57
N SER A 108 -12.13 -8.80 15.00
CA SER A 108 -12.32 -9.76 13.91
C SER A 108 -12.25 -9.10 12.53
N ASP A 109 -12.52 -7.79 12.49
CA ASP A 109 -12.65 -7.02 11.27
C ASP A 109 -11.82 -5.73 11.35
N LEU A 110 -11.33 -5.27 10.19
CA LEU A 110 -10.59 -4.02 10.08
C LEU A 110 -11.54 -2.83 10.00
N TYR A 111 -11.31 -1.83 10.87
CA TYR A 111 -12.07 -0.59 10.92
C TYR A 111 -11.14 0.58 11.17
N HIS A 112 -10.92 1.43 10.16
CA HIS A 112 -9.92 2.49 10.21
C HIS A 112 -10.49 3.89 10.45
N SER A 113 -11.79 4.07 10.51
CA SER A 113 -12.43 5.39 10.60
C SER A 113 -11.89 6.24 11.76
N ASP A 114 -11.73 5.66 12.95
CA ASP A 114 -11.23 6.37 14.13
C ASP A 114 -9.73 6.67 14.02
N MET A 115 -8.96 5.73 13.47
CA MET A 115 -7.54 5.92 13.18
C MET A 115 -7.33 7.06 12.19
N ASP A 116 -8.05 7.05 11.08
CA ASP A 116 -7.99 8.08 10.05
C ASP A 116 -8.36 9.46 10.60
N ALA A 117 -9.42 9.51 11.41
CA ALA A 117 -9.84 10.75 12.06
C ALA A 117 -8.78 11.30 13.03
N ALA A 118 -8.19 10.43 13.85
CA ALA A 118 -7.13 10.80 14.80
C ALA A 118 -5.87 11.30 14.08
N LEU A 119 -5.45 10.58 13.04
CA LEU A 119 -4.30 10.96 12.21
C LEU A 119 -4.56 12.29 11.51
N LEU A 120 -5.70 12.44 10.83
CA LEU A 120 -6.04 13.68 10.11
C LEU A 120 -6.08 14.88 11.06
N ALA A 121 -6.72 14.75 12.22
CA ALA A 121 -6.80 15.83 13.22
C ALA A 121 -5.39 16.22 13.71
N THR A 122 -4.54 15.25 13.97
CA THR A 122 -3.14 15.46 14.37
C THR A 122 -2.37 16.20 13.28
N MET A 123 -2.46 15.74 12.03
CA MET A 123 -1.75 16.35 10.90
C MET A 123 -2.23 17.76 10.63
N GLN A 124 -3.54 18.03 10.73
CA GLN A 124 -4.10 19.38 10.58
C GLN A 124 -3.60 20.33 11.67
N ALA A 125 -3.51 19.86 12.92
CA ALA A 125 -2.97 20.68 14.02
C ALA A 125 -1.49 21.02 13.79
N LEU A 126 -0.69 20.06 13.35
CA LEU A 126 0.72 20.24 13.06
C LEU A 126 0.97 21.18 11.88
N ALA A 127 0.21 21.04 10.80
CA ALA A 127 0.34 21.88 9.61
C ALA A 127 -0.04 23.35 9.86
N LYS A 128 -0.91 23.62 10.84
CA LYS A 128 -1.35 24.97 11.21
C LYS A 128 -0.41 25.69 12.17
N LYS A 129 0.72 25.09 12.56
CA LYS A 129 1.62 25.66 13.57
C LYS A 129 2.21 27.00 13.13
N PRO A 130 2.00 28.11 13.86
CA PRO A 130 2.41 29.44 13.42
C PRO A 130 3.92 29.66 13.33
N SER A 131 4.72 28.88 14.08
CA SER A 131 6.18 29.06 14.14
C SER A 131 6.93 28.53 12.91
N GLY A 132 6.25 27.82 12.01
CA GLY A 132 6.87 27.22 10.81
C GLY A 132 7.91 26.15 11.08
N LYS A 133 8.25 25.88 12.36
CA LYS A 133 9.22 24.87 12.77
C LYS A 133 8.53 23.80 13.60
N LEU A 134 8.56 22.57 13.12
CA LEU A 134 8.07 21.39 13.85
C LEU A 134 9.20 20.76 14.65
N ASP A 135 8.87 20.28 15.84
CA ASP A 135 9.76 19.38 16.57
C ASP A 135 9.82 18.04 15.83
N PRO A 136 11.03 17.46 15.61
CA PRO A 136 11.18 16.21 14.88
C PRO A 136 10.38 15.03 15.45
N SER A 137 10.00 15.07 16.73
CA SER A 137 9.19 14.03 17.40
C SER A 137 7.77 13.89 16.84
N TRP A 138 7.30 14.81 16.00
CA TRP A 138 5.96 14.71 15.40
C TRP A 138 5.75 13.41 14.61
N ARG A 139 6.81 12.85 14.00
CA ARG A 139 6.74 11.56 13.30
C ARG A 139 6.42 10.43 14.26
N SER A 140 7.05 10.42 15.43
CA SER A 140 6.77 9.42 16.46
C SER A 140 5.33 9.46 16.96
N ILE A 141 4.66 10.62 16.91
CA ILE A 141 3.23 10.73 17.25
C ILE A 141 2.39 9.97 16.21
N VAL A 142 2.72 10.10 14.93
CA VAL A 142 2.05 9.35 13.84
C VAL A 142 2.23 7.86 14.06
N ASP A 143 3.46 7.42 14.34
CA ASP A 143 3.76 6.01 14.60
C ASP A 143 2.99 5.47 15.81
N VAL A 144 2.94 6.21 16.93
CA VAL A 144 2.18 5.81 18.13
C VAL A 144 0.69 5.62 17.83
N ILE A 145 0.10 6.51 17.03
CA ILE A 145 -1.31 6.35 16.63
C ILE A 145 -1.48 5.09 15.80
N LEU A 146 -0.67 4.91 14.76
CA LEU A 146 -0.73 3.73 13.88
C LEU A 146 -0.53 2.43 14.67
N ASP A 147 0.48 2.38 15.53
CA ASP A 147 0.79 1.20 16.35
C ASP A 147 -0.33 0.84 17.34
N SER A 148 -1.06 1.85 17.80
CA SER A 148 -2.22 1.64 18.67
C SER A 148 -3.39 0.97 17.95
N TYR A 149 -3.60 1.29 16.67
CA TYR A 149 -4.74 0.79 15.89
C TYR A 149 -4.41 -0.46 15.08
N ILE A 150 -3.27 -0.52 14.41
CA ILE A 150 -2.92 -1.60 13.47
C ILE A 150 -1.60 -2.32 13.80
N GLY A 151 -0.87 -1.87 14.84
CA GLY A 151 0.33 -2.53 15.33
C GLY A 151 1.63 -2.07 14.69
N GLU A 152 2.73 -2.44 15.35
CA GLU A 152 4.09 -2.16 14.86
C GLU A 152 4.45 -3.10 13.70
N LEU A 153 5.17 -2.57 12.71
CA LEU A 153 5.71 -3.40 11.63
C LEU A 153 6.81 -4.33 12.15
N PRO A 154 6.79 -5.60 11.76
CA PRO A 154 7.85 -6.53 12.12
C PRO A 154 9.16 -6.15 11.42
N THR A 155 10.25 -6.14 12.17
CA THR A 155 11.60 -6.00 11.61
C THR A 155 12.23 -7.36 11.28
N LYS A 156 11.71 -8.42 11.90
CA LYS A 156 12.12 -9.81 11.72
C LYS A 156 10.98 -10.75 12.11
N PHE A 157 10.84 -11.85 11.39
CA PHE A 157 9.81 -12.85 11.66
C PHE A 157 10.26 -14.24 11.21
N GLU A 158 9.53 -15.25 11.65
CA GLU A 158 9.68 -16.61 11.17
C GLU A 158 8.53 -17.00 10.26
N TYR A 159 8.85 -17.67 9.17
CA TYR A 159 7.89 -18.21 8.23
C TYR A 159 8.39 -19.55 7.69
N ASN A 160 7.55 -20.60 7.76
CA ASN A 160 7.91 -21.95 7.34
C ASN A 160 9.25 -22.46 7.91
N GLY A 161 9.52 -22.16 9.20
CA GLY A 161 10.73 -22.59 9.91
C GLY A 161 12.01 -21.87 9.51
N ARG A 162 11.91 -20.74 8.81
CA ARG A 162 13.02 -19.85 8.46
C ARG A 162 12.79 -18.46 8.99
N SER A 163 13.88 -17.80 9.34
CA SER A 163 13.85 -16.43 9.82
C SER A 163 14.12 -15.46 8.68
N TYR A 164 13.30 -14.41 8.58
CA TYR A 164 13.37 -13.39 7.55
C TYR A 164 13.32 -11.99 8.13
N THR A 165 13.94 -11.03 7.43
CA THR A 165 13.53 -9.63 7.46
C THR A 165 12.53 -9.41 6.33
N PRO A 166 11.74 -8.32 6.33
CA PRO A 166 10.83 -8.03 5.22
C PRO A 166 11.50 -7.99 3.86
N GLU A 167 12.70 -7.40 3.76
CA GLU A 167 13.48 -7.34 2.53
C GLU A 167 13.92 -8.74 2.08
N SER A 168 14.44 -9.56 3.01
CA SER A 168 14.89 -10.91 2.67
C SER A 168 13.73 -11.85 2.29
N PHE A 169 12.53 -11.57 2.80
CA PHE A 169 11.33 -12.29 2.40
C PHE A 169 10.87 -11.90 1.00
N ARG A 170 10.87 -10.60 0.66
CA ARG A 170 10.66 -10.10 -0.70
C ARG A 170 11.60 -10.77 -1.69
N ASP A 171 12.90 -10.79 -1.37
CA ASP A 171 13.94 -11.41 -2.22
C ASP A 171 13.73 -12.92 -2.37
N HIS A 172 13.30 -13.61 -1.30
CA HIS A 172 12.94 -15.03 -1.33
C HIS A 172 11.78 -15.32 -2.29
N LEU A 173 10.82 -14.40 -2.41
CA LEU A 173 9.70 -14.51 -3.34
C LEU A 173 10.08 -14.15 -4.78
N GLY A 174 11.28 -13.61 -5.01
CA GLY A 174 11.75 -13.17 -6.31
C GLY A 174 11.11 -11.87 -6.80
N ILE A 175 10.50 -11.10 -5.90
CA ILE A 175 9.87 -9.82 -6.22
C ILE A 175 10.94 -8.73 -6.23
N ASP A 176 11.18 -8.17 -7.41
CA ASP A 176 12.10 -7.05 -7.62
C ASP A 176 11.28 -5.81 -8.01
N PRO A 177 11.19 -4.79 -7.14
CA PRO A 177 10.38 -3.59 -7.40
C PRO A 177 10.70 -2.88 -8.71
N ASP A 178 11.96 -2.93 -9.16
CA ASP A 178 12.41 -2.28 -10.39
C ASP A 178 11.81 -2.89 -11.67
N ASN A 179 11.21 -4.07 -11.57
CA ASN A 179 10.58 -4.77 -12.70
C ASN A 179 9.12 -4.37 -12.94
N TYR A 180 8.56 -3.45 -12.13
CA TYR A 180 7.16 -3.05 -12.23
C TYR A 180 7.02 -1.60 -12.66
N LEU A 181 6.03 -1.35 -13.52
CA LEU A 181 5.66 -0.02 -13.95
C LEU A 181 4.13 0.11 -13.97
N ASN A 182 3.65 1.34 -13.82
CA ASN A 182 2.23 1.62 -13.88
C ASN A 182 1.84 1.98 -15.31
N LEU A 183 0.86 1.28 -15.85
CA LEU A 183 0.30 1.57 -17.16
C LEU A 183 -0.98 2.38 -17.04
N SER A 184 -1.21 3.26 -18.00
CA SER A 184 -2.45 4.00 -18.16
C SER A 184 -2.74 4.25 -19.64
N SER A 185 -3.94 4.73 -19.95
CA SER A 185 -4.33 5.12 -21.30
C SER A 185 -5.20 6.38 -21.25
N PHE A 186 -4.55 7.54 -21.36
CA PHE A 186 -5.22 8.84 -21.39
C PHE A 186 -4.97 9.55 -22.70
N THR A 187 -6.02 9.89 -23.44
CA THR A 187 -5.93 10.53 -24.76
C THR A 187 -5.45 11.98 -24.72
N HIS A 188 -5.44 12.63 -23.55
CA HIS A 188 -4.98 13.99 -23.36
C HIS A 188 -3.50 14.09 -22.94
N HIS A 189 -2.83 12.97 -22.81
CA HIS A 189 -1.36 12.86 -22.65
C HIS A 189 -0.75 12.14 -23.84
N PRO A 190 0.48 12.45 -24.24
CA PRO A 190 1.18 11.74 -25.30
C PRO A 190 1.30 10.25 -24.98
N PHE A 191 1.03 9.39 -25.97
CA PHE A 191 1.30 7.97 -25.85
C PHE A 191 2.78 7.66 -25.99
N GLY A 192 3.27 6.67 -25.26
CA GLY A 192 4.68 6.28 -25.23
C GLY A 192 5.55 7.12 -24.30
N GLU A 193 4.95 7.94 -23.45
CA GLU A 193 5.64 8.78 -22.49
C GLU A 193 5.12 8.56 -21.06
N ASN A 194 5.95 8.89 -20.07
CA ASN A 194 5.55 8.94 -18.68
C ASN A 194 4.83 10.26 -18.38
N PHE A 195 3.85 10.20 -17.49
CA PHE A 195 3.20 11.37 -16.92
C PHE A 195 2.79 11.12 -15.47
N ILE A 196 2.61 12.19 -14.71
CA ILE A 196 2.07 12.13 -13.35
C ILE A 196 0.57 12.40 -13.42
N LEU A 197 -0.22 11.46 -12.92
CA LEU A 197 -1.66 11.65 -12.75
C LEU A 197 -1.90 12.47 -11.49
N GLU A 198 -2.30 13.74 -11.65
CA GLU A 198 -2.56 14.67 -10.54
C GLU A 198 -3.94 14.42 -9.92
N VAL A 199 -4.09 13.31 -9.21
CA VAL A 199 -5.28 13.00 -8.39
C VAL A 199 -4.88 12.98 -6.91
N PRO A 200 -5.82 13.27 -6.01
CA PRO A 200 -5.51 13.36 -4.57
C PRO A 200 -4.85 12.12 -3.96
N ASP A 201 -5.21 10.93 -4.46
CA ASP A 201 -4.67 9.65 -3.97
C ASP A 201 -3.26 9.35 -4.49
N ASN A 202 -2.78 10.08 -5.52
CA ASN A 202 -1.38 10.01 -5.96
C ASN A 202 -0.48 10.91 -5.09
N PHE A 203 -0.45 10.64 -3.79
CA PHE A 203 0.28 11.47 -2.83
C PHE A 203 1.80 11.45 -3.06
N SER A 204 2.34 10.37 -3.58
CA SER A 204 3.77 10.19 -3.86
C SER A 204 4.22 10.73 -5.21
N HIS A 205 3.28 11.25 -6.03
CA HIS A 205 3.52 11.69 -7.41
C HIS A 205 4.11 10.60 -8.29
N GLY A 206 3.62 9.36 -8.13
CA GLY A 206 4.05 8.25 -8.96
C GLY A 206 3.68 8.43 -10.43
N GLU A 207 4.58 7.99 -11.30
CA GLU A 207 4.44 8.09 -12.74
C GLU A 207 3.65 6.93 -13.34
N PHE A 208 2.98 7.22 -14.45
CA PHE A 208 2.32 6.24 -15.30
C PHE A 208 2.90 6.31 -16.70
N TYR A 209 3.19 5.16 -17.29
CA TYR A 209 3.52 5.07 -18.69
C TYR A 209 2.24 4.98 -19.52
N ASN A 210 2.05 5.93 -20.42
CA ASN A 210 0.81 6.08 -21.20
C ASN A 210 0.86 5.26 -22.48
N ILE A 211 -0.04 4.30 -22.64
CA ILE A 211 -0.12 3.42 -23.81
C ILE A 211 -1.46 3.58 -24.52
N PRO A 212 -1.51 3.44 -25.85
CA PRO A 212 -2.79 3.35 -26.57
C PRO A 212 -3.45 2.00 -26.27
N ILE A 213 -4.78 2.02 -26.07
CA ILE A 213 -5.64 0.83 -25.97
C ILE A 213 -6.34 0.63 -27.30
#